data_c287e1a194824d8e20919a4067fa3849
#
_entry.id   c287e1a194824d8e20919a4067fa3849
#
_cell.length_a   1.000
_cell.length_b   1.000
_cell.length_c   1.000
_cell.angle_alpha   90.00
_cell.angle_beta   90.00
_cell.angle_gamma   90.00
#
_symmetry.space_group_name_H-M   'P 1'
#
loop_
_entity.id
_entity.type
_entity.pdbx_description
1 polymer ?
#
loop_
_entity_poly.entity_id
_entity_poly.type
_entity_poly.pdbx_seq_one_letter_code
_entity_poly.pdbx_strand_id
1 'polypeptide(L)'
;MRRAVSLFLNGMQPSRLAAVLAVWCLCLLYVLFQGGKTSLMLFSMVSLLTIYLIGAGFGGVNRVKAQRRVLGGAEHGGEQLHAGEQVRVKLEVHVPGLLPMPYMIVREVLQRHNGDSWSFEDSVIPNLRGAGKLVFQTPPLERGRYAFSKTECISEDIFGLMEHKGRIEVQTDFRVLPRTIYIPKWQRNIRNSRLGGTHTTISASRRETTQINGVRDYVYGDRISRIHWNATAKTGSWKSKEFEHESFPRTMIVLDCSADGYAHAQQFELAVSAAASLIEYGAKEHAGTGLFTATREAQMFAPADHAGERMRMIQHLVDVDYDRKTKLIASLEKSYRHFPKGALFLLISPMSGKDASEIMRWVETRGMNPCFLQITNSNETKKRDDSISLLQSRGISSYSVSSLDELPAALGGGA
;
A
#
# COMPACT_ATOMS: atom_id res chain seq x y z
N MET A 1 -47.52 -1.94 -7.72
CA MET A 1 -47.65 -1.06 -8.90
C MET A 1 -46.98 0.30 -8.70
N ARG A 2 -47.30 1.10 -7.66
CA ARG A 2 -46.67 2.43 -7.43
C ARG A 2 -45.13 2.45 -7.31
N ARG A 3 -44.51 1.44 -6.66
CA ARG A 3 -43.03 1.32 -6.54
C ARG A 3 -42.34 0.99 -7.87
N ALA A 4 -43.00 0.24 -8.78
CA ALA A 4 -42.44 -0.05 -10.10
C ALA A 4 -42.48 1.21 -11.00
N VAL A 5 -43.50 2.01 -10.88
CA VAL A 5 -43.66 3.27 -11.62
C VAL A 5 -42.66 4.32 -11.15
N SER A 6 -42.41 4.43 -9.84
CA SER A 6 -41.42 5.36 -9.30
C SER A 6 -39.97 4.99 -9.66
N LEU A 7 -39.65 3.69 -9.71
CA LEU A 7 -38.34 3.20 -10.18
C LEU A 7 -38.16 3.41 -11.69
N PHE A 8 -39.27 3.36 -12.46
CA PHE A 8 -39.29 3.62 -13.88
C PHE A 8 -39.03 5.11 -14.21
N LEU A 9 -39.59 6.01 -13.41
CA LEU A 9 -39.43 7.45 -13.62
C LEU A 9 -38.08 8.03 -13.17
N ASN A 10 -37.41 7.37 -12.24
CA ASN A 10 -36.11 7.85 -11.71
C ASN A 10 -34.91 7.63 -12.66
N GLY A 11 -35.05 6.79 -13.68
CA GLY A 11 -34.00 6.52 -14.67
C GLY A 11 -34.18 7.19 -16.03
N MET A 12 -35.34 7.74 -16.29
CA MET A 12 -35.69 8.35 -17.60
C MET A 12 -35.74 9.87 -17.52
N GLN A 13 -35.25 10.54 -18.57
CA GLN A 13 -35.47 11.99 -18.72
C GLN A 13 -36.96 12.22 -19.04
N PRO A 14 -37.75 12.83 -18.14
CA PRO A 14 -39.19 12.97 -18.31
C PRO A 14 -39.59 13.79 -19.55
N SER A 15 -38.73 14.71 -19.97
CA SER A 15 -38.91 15.53 -21.16
C SER A 15 -38.92 14.72 -22.45
N ARG A 16 -38.01 13.73 -22.58
CA ARG A 16 -37.95 12.90 -23.79
C ARG A 16 -39.13 11.93 -23.87
N LEU A 17 -39.55 11.34 -22.74
CA LEU A 17 -40.74 10.51 -22.68
C LEU A 17 -42.00 11.30 -23.08
N ALA A 18 -42.15 12.51 -22.55
CA ALA A 18 -43.24 13.39 -22.89
C ALA A 18 -43.26 13.72 -24.39
N ALA A 19 -42.12 13.95 -25.02
CA ALA A 19 -42.01 14.17 -26.45
C ALA A 19 -42.49 12.97 -27.29
N VAL A 20 -42.05 11.76 -26.92
CA VAL A 20 -42.46 10.50 -27.59
C VAL A 20 -43.98 10.31 -27.47
N LEU A 21 -44.55 10.51 -26.27
CA LEU A 21 -45.97 10.40 -26.05
C LEU A 21 -46.78 11.51 -26.82
N ALA A 22 -46.23 12.74 -26.90
CA ALA A 22 -46.85 13.80 -27.69
C ALA A 22 -46.92 13.47 -29.17
N VAL A 23 -45.82 12.92 -29.74
CA VAL A 23 -45.77 12.45 -31.13
C VAL A 23 -46.78 11.30 -31.35
N TRP A 24 -46.85 10.35 -30.42
CA TRP A 24 -47.83 9.28 -30.48
C TRP A 24 -49.26 9.76 -30.46
N CYS A 25 -49.59 10.71 -29.54
CA CYS A 25 -50.92 11.34 -29.51
C CYS A 25 -51.25 12.12 -30.80
N LEU A 26 -50.26 12.81 -31.37
CA LEU A 26 -50.40 13.57 -32.60
C LEU A 26 -50.69 12.60 -33.79
N CYS A 27 -50.02 11.48 -33.88
CA CYS A 27 -50.29 10.43 -34.86
C CYS A 27 -51.66 9.82 -34.66
N LEU A 28 -52.13 9.64 -33.43
CA LEU A 28 -53.47 9.14 -33.13
C LEU A 28 -54.54 10.12 -33.64
N LEU A 29 -54.36 11.39 -33.34
CA LEU A 29 -55.28 12.48 -33.84
C LEU A 29 -55.29 12.51 -35.37
N TYR A 30 -54.13 12.34 -36.02
CA TYR A 30 -54.03 12.32 -37.46
C TYR A 30 -54.86 11.16 -38.09
N VAL A 31 -54.80 9.98 -37.46
CA VAL A 31 -55.65 8.82 -37.88
C VAL A 31 -57.13 9.13 -37.72
N LEU A 32 -57.52 9.75 -36.61
CA LEU A 32 -58.93 10.04 -36.31
C LEU A 32 -59.54 11.11 -37.25
N PHE A 33 -58.74 12.12 -37.65
CA PHE A 33 -59.24 13.21 -38.49
C PHE A 33 -59.13 12.94 -39.98
N GLN A 34 -58.06 12.27 -40.43
CA GLN A 34 -57.80 12.09 -41.84
C GLN A 34 -58.21 10.71 -42.35
N GLY A 35 -58.07 9.68 -41.52
CA GLY A 35 -58.33 8.29 -41.93
C GLY A 35 -57.36 7.83 -43.04
N GLY A 36 -57.59 6.66 -43.57
CA GLY A 36 -56.84 6.15 -44.71
C GLY A 36 -55.66 5.22 -44.36
N LYS A 37 -55.15 4.53 -45.37
CA LYS A 37 -54.12 3.49 -45.19
C LYS A 37 -52.77 4.06 -44.73
N THR A 38 -52.40 5.23 -45.21
CA THR A 38 -51.10 5.89 -44.87
C THR A 38 -51.01 6.38 -43.42
N SER A 39 -52.15 6.96 -42.92
CA SER A 39 -52.20 7.42 -41.54
C SER A 39 -52.17 6.25 -40.56
N LEU A 40 -52.85 5.16 -40.88
CA LEU A 40 -52.84 3.95 -40.06
C LEU A 40 -51.46 3.28 -40.04
N MET A 41 -50.77 3.27 -41.19
CA MET A 41 -49.38 2.76 -41.26
C MET A 41 -48.43 3.58 -40.40
N LEU A 42 -48.50 4.93 -40.46
CA LEU A 42 -47.65 5.83 -39.65
C LEU A 42 -47.92 5.61 -38.15
N PHE A 43 -49.20 5.56 -37.76
CA PHE A 43 -49.58 5.29 -36.37
C PHE A 43 -49.11 3.94 -35.88
N SER A 44 -49.17 2.88 -36.69
CA SER A 44 -48.69 1.59 -36.31
C SER A 44 -47.17 1.58 -36.10
N MET A 45 -46.38 2.25 -36.97
CA MET A 45 -44.93 2.38 -36.82
C MET A 45 -44.57 3.12 -35.52
N VAL A 46 -45.21 4.30 -35.26
CA VAL A 46 -44.95 5.09 -34.04
C VAL A 46 -45.39 4.32 -32.79
N SER A 47 -46.50 3.57 -32.85
CA SER A 47 -46.95 2.73 -31.72
C SER A 47 -45.99 1.61 -31.43
N LEU A 48 -45.46 0.92 -32.46
CA LEU A 48 -44.48 -0.12 -32.29
C LEU A 48 -43.17 0.42 -31.68
N LEU A 49 -42.70 1.59 -32.15
CA LEU A 49 -41.57 2.27 -31.57
C LEU A 49 -41.81 2.66 -30.09
N THR A 50 -42.97 3.19 -29.79
CA THR A 50 -43.34 3.61 -28.41
C THR A 50 -43.38 2.40 -27.48
N ILE A 51 -43.97 1.26 -27.95
CA ILE A 51 -43.96 -0.01 -27.18
C ILE A 51 -42.53 -0.52 -26.95
N TYR A 52 -41.69 -0.44 -27.99
CA TYR A 52 -40.28 -0.81 -27.86
C TYR A 52 -39.56 0.08 -26.80
N LEU A 53 -39.70 1.41 -26.88
CA LEU A 53 -39.03 2.34 -25.96
C LEU A 53 -39.49 2.13 -24.51
N ILE A 54 -40.82 1.94 -24.32
CA ILE A 54 -41.36 1.61 -22.99
C ILE A 54 -40.84 0.27 -22.51
N GLY A 55 -40.79 -0.76 -23.38
CA GLY A 55 -40.26 -2.09 -23.09
C GLY A 55 -38.76 -2.05 -22.73
N ALA A 56 -37.96 -1.25 -23.45
CA ALA A 56 -36.54 -1.04 -23.16
C ALA A 56 -36.34 -0.40 -21.77
N GLY A 57 -37.25 0.45 -21.33
CA GLY A 57 -37.25 1.05 -19.98
C GLY A 57 -37.37 0.03 -18.84
N PHE A 58 -37.96 -1.12 -19.11
CA PHE A 58 -37.97 -2.25 -18.15
C PHE A 58 -36.68 -3.10 -18.20
N GLY A 59 -35.70 -2.72 -19.01
CA GLY A 59 -34.50 -3.45 -19.36
C GLY A 59 -33.51 -3.69 -18.22
N GLY A 60 -33.89 -3.56 -16.97
CA GLY A 60 -33.16 -4.13 -15.84
C GLY A 60 -31.88 -3.41 -15.40
N VAL A 61 -31.50 -2.23 -15.95
CA VAL A 61 -30.27 -1.47 -15.54
C VAL A 61 -30.26 -1.20 -14.04
N ASN A 62 -31.41 -0.92 -13.45
CA ASN A 62 -31.55 -0.71 -12.01
C ASN A 62 -31.43 -2.00 -11.17
N ARG A 63 -31.34 -3.16 -11.80
CA ARG A 63 -31.23 -4.48 -11.14
C ARG A 63 -29.95 -5.22 -11.52
N VAL A 64 -29.01 -4.53 -12.13
CA VAL A 64 -27.73 -5.11 -12.55
C VAL A 64 -26.99 -5.61 -11.31
N LYS A 65 -26.53 -6.85 -11.41
CA LYS A 65 -25.61 -7.44 -10.41
C LYS A 65 -24.22 -7.42 -11.00
N ALA A 66 -23.24 -7.07 -10.19
CA ALA A 66 -21.85 -7.12 -10.60
C ALA A 66 -21.00 -7.83 -9.57
N GLN A 67 -19.91 -8.42 -10.05
CA GLN A 67 -18.83 -8.96 -9.23
C GLN A 67 -17.52 -8.36 -9.72
N ARG A 68 -16.78 -7.76 -8.81
CA ARG A 68 -15.46 -7.19 -9.09
C ARG A 68 -14.39 -8.10 -8.54
N ARG A 69 -13.37 -8.35 -9.36
CA ARG A 69 -12.15 -9.06 -8.94
C ARG A 69 -10.96 -8.20 -9.28
N VAL A 70 -10.15 -7.93 -8.26
CA VAL A 70 -8.87 -7.25 -8.38
C VAL A 70 -7.82 -8.33 -8.61
N LEU A 71 -7.19 -8.29 -9.77
CA LEU A 71 -6.14 -9.24 -10.14
C LEU A 71 -4.80 -8.54 -9.90
N GLY A 72 -3.99 -9.07 -9.00
CA GLY A 72 -2.65 -8.55 -8.71
C GLY A 72 -1.77 -8.53 -9.95
N GLY A 73 -0.68 -7.74 -9.89
CA GLY A 73 0.30 -7.61 -10.96
C GLY A 73 0.83 -8.96 -11.42
N ALA A 74 0.95 -9.11 -12.74
CA ALA A 74 1.19 -10.38 -13.42
C ALA A 74 2.58 -10.99 -13.17
N GLU A 75 3.51 -10.28 -12.53
CA GLU A 75 4.92 -10.70 -12.51
C GLU A 75 5.34 -11.52 -11.28
N HIS A 76 4.62 -11.48 -10.20
CA HIS A 76 5.11 -12.09 -8.94
C HIS A 76 4.17 -13.11 -8.29
N GLY A 77 3.14 -13.63 -8.95
CA GLY A 77 2.34 -14.76 -8.45
C GLY A 77 1.80 -14.64 -7.00
N GLY A 78 1.88 -13.48 -6.39
CA GLY A 78 1.55 -13.19 -5.00
C GLY A 78 0.29 -12.34 -4.87
N GLU A 79 -0.47 -12.59 -3.82
CA GLU A 79 -1.68 -11.83 -3.46
C GLU A 79 -1.41 -10.39 -3.01
N GLN A 80 -0.14 -9.97 -2.86
CA GLN A 80 0.24 -8.66 -2.32
C GLN A 80 0.64 -7.71 -3.44
N LEU A 81 -0.04 -6.55 -3.46
CA LEU A 81 0.22 -5.47 -4.40
C LEU A 81 1.26 -4.51 -3.82
N HIS A 82 2.24 -4.13 -4.62
CA HIS A 82 3.28 -3.18 -4.24
C HIS A 82 3.19 -1.87 -5.02
N ALA A 83 3.68 -0.80 -4.41
CA ALA A 83 3.71 0.52 -5.05
C ALA A 83 4.53 0.50 -6.35
N GLY A 84 3.99 1.15 -7.37
CA GLY A 84 4.52 1.15 -8.73
C GLY A 84 3.90 0.09 -9.65
N GLU A 85 3.12 -0.84 -9.12
CA GLU A 85 2.45 -1.86 -9.93
C GLU A 85 1.13 -1.34 -10.50
N GLN A 86 0.80 -1.84 -11.70
CA GLN A 86 -0.50 -1.66 -12.32
C GLN A 86 -1.42 -2.81 -11.93
N VAL A 87 -2.63 -2.48 -11.55
CA VAL A 87 -3.63 -3.45 -11.11
C VAL A 87 -4.65 -3.68 -12.21
N ARG A 88 -4.87 -4.94 -12.56
CA ARG A 88 -5.92 -5.33 -13.50
C ARG A 88 -7.20 -5.60 -12.75
N VAL A 89 -8.27 -4.91 -13.12
CA VAL A 89 -9.60 -5.07 -12.51
C VAL A 89 -10.53 -5.72 -13.51
N LYS A 90 -11.15 -6.80 -13.10
CA LYS A 90 -12.16 -7.51 -13.86
C LYS A 90 -13.52 -7.28 -13.21
N LEU A 91 -14.44 -6.71 -13.95
CA LEU A 91 -15.82 -6.52 -13.55
C LEU A 91 -16.71 -7.44 -14.40
N GLU A 92 -17.40 -8.35 -13.75
CA GLU A 92 -18.41 -9.21 -14.38
C GLU A 92 -19.77 -8.64 -14.02
N VAL A 93 -20.56 -8.27 -15.03
CA VAL A 93 -21.89 -7.70 -14.88
C VAL A 93 -22.94 -8.67 -15.38
N HIS A 94 -24.07 -8.73 -14.71
CA HIS A 94 -25.23 -9.49 -15.13
C HIS A 94 -26.47 -8.61 -15.08
N VAL A 95 -27.04 -8.39 -16.24
CA VAL A 95 -28.24 -7.56 -16.43
C VAL A 95 -29.43 -8.49 -16.52
N PRO A 96 -30.32 -8.53 -15.52
CA PRO A 96 -31.54 -9.32 -15.59
C PRO A 96 -32.56 -8.58 -16.47
N GLY A 97 -33.01 -9.20 -17.56
CA GLY A 97 -34.04 -8.63 -18.45
C GLY A 97 -34.44 -9.60 -19.53
N LEU A 98 -35.64 -9.40 -20.11
CA LEU A 98 -36.14 -10.17 -21.22
C LEU A 98 -35.66 -9.64 -22.58
N LEU A 99 -35.37 -8.35 -22.67
CA LEU A 99 -34.91 -7.71 -23.89
C LEU A 99 -33.39 -7.61 -23.88
N PRO A 100 -32.71 -7.97 -24.98
CA PRO A 100 -31.29 -7.78 -25.10
C PRO A 100 -30.94 -6.29 -25.04
N MET A 101 -30.00 -5.92 -24.20
CA MET A 101 -29.49 -4.56 -24.06
C MET A 101 -28.42 -4.32 -25.12
N PRO A 102 -28.53 -3.24 -25.94
CA PRO A 102 -27.59 -3.02 -27.02
C PRO A 102 -26.16 -2.79 -26.52
N TYR A 103 -26.00 -1.94 -25.54
CA TYR A 103 -24.73 -1.70 -24.84
C TYR A 103 -24.97 -1.07 -23.49
N MET A 104 -23.97 -1.13 -22.64
CA MET A 104 -23.98 -0.49 -21.32
C MET A 104 -22.62 0.16 -21.07
N ILE A 105 -22.62 1.44 -20.75
CA ILE A 105 -21.44 2.16 -20.30
C ILE A 105 -21.35 1.98 -18.79
N VAL A 106 -20.17 1.55 -18.33
CA VAL A 106 -19.88 1.38 -16.91
C VAL A 106 -18.83 2.39 -16.51
N ARG A 107 -19.14 3.19 -15.51
CA ARG A 107 -18.21 4.16 -14.92
C ARG A 107 -17.83 3.72 -13.51
N GLU A 108 -16.55 3.53 -13.31
CA GLU A 108 -15.93 3.13 -12.05
C GLU A 108 -15.07 4.26 -11.50
N VAL A 109 -15.10 4.49 -10.18
CA VAL A 109 -14.24 5.48 -9.53
C VAL A 109 -13.45 4.77 -8.44
N LEU A 110 -12.13 4.75 -8.61
CA LEU A 110 -11.17 4.27 -7.63
C LEU A 110 -10.72 5.45 -6.78
N GLN A 111 -10.80 5.34 -5.47
CA GLN A 111 -10.39 6.37 -4.52
C GLN A 111 -9.29 5.84 -3.62
N ARG A 112 -8.25 6.66 -3.41
CA ARG A 112 -7.20 6.44 -2.41
C ARG A 112 -7.59 7.13 -1.10
N HIS A 113 -7.15 6.63 0.03
CA HIS A 113 -7.46 7.16 1.36
C HIS A 113 -7.07 8.64 1.57
N ASN A 114 -6.10 9.15 0.82
CA ASN A 114 -5.64 10.55 0.87
C ASN A 114 -6.50 11.52 0.02
N GLY A 115 -7.51 11.01 -0.70
CA GLY A 115 -8.43 11.79 -1.53
C GLY A 115 -8.17 11.74 -3.03
N ASP A 116 -7.04 11.17 -3.48
CA ASP A 116 -6.79 10.96 -4.91
C ASP A 116 -7.84 10.03 -5.51
N SER A 117 -8.30 10.32 -6.73
CA SER A 117 -9.30 9.51 -7.39
C SER A 117 -9.03 9.37 -8.89
N TRP A 118 -9.36 8.20 -9.42
CA TRP A 118 -9.27 7.86 -10.85
C TRP A 118 -10.61 7.35 -11.33
N SER A 119 -11.08 7.85 -12.47
CA SER A 119 -12.29 7.39 -13.11
C SER A 119 -11.96 6.53 -14.32
N PHE A 120 -12.63 5.40 -14.43
CA PHE A 120 -12.55 4.48 -15.57
C PHE A 120 -13.94 4.40 -16.19
N GLU A 121 -13.99 4.57 -17.49
CA GLU A 121 -15.23 4.48 -18.25
C GLU A 121 -15.01 3.57 -19.45
N ASP A 122 -15.83 2.55 -19.58
CA ASP A 122 -15.75 1.65 -20.71
C ASP A 122 -17.16 1.08 -21.02
N SER A 123 -17.33 0.56 -22.22
CA SER A 123 -18.58 0.00 -22.68
C SER A 123 -18.55 -1.49 -22.74
N VAL A 124 -19.62 -2.12 -22.32
CA VAL A 124 -19.81 -3.56 -22.39
C VAL A 124 -21.09 -3.89 -23.17
N ILE A 125 -21.00 -4.86 -24.06
CA ILE A 125 -22.15 -5.43 -24.77
C ILE A 125 -22.51 -6.72 -24.05
N PRO A 126 -23.62 -6.75 -23.28
CA PRO A 126 -24.07 -7.97 -22.64
C PRO A 126 -24.49 -9.02 -23.69
N ASN A 127 -24.21 -10.27 -23.42
CA ASN A 127 -24.71 -11.35 -24.28
C ASN A 127 -26.23 -11.50 -24.13
N LEU A 128 -26.85 -12.39 -24.94
CA LEU A 128 -28.29 -12.63 -24.90
C LEU A 128 -28.82 -13.15 -23.55
N ARG A 129 -27.93 -13.59 -22.65
CA ARG A 129 -28.24 -13.97 -21.26
C ARG A 129 -28.01 -12.84 -20.27
N GLY A 130 -27.70 -11.63 -20.74
CA GLY A 130 -27.44 -10.45 -19.92
C GLY A 130 -26.05 -10.44 -19.26
N ALA A 131 -25.15 -11.37 -19.55
CA ALA A 131 -23.81 -11.38 -18.97
C ALA A 131 -22.84 -10.57 -19.82
N GLY A 132 -22.06 -9.72 -19.15
CA GLY A 132 -20.99 -8.93 -19.74
C GLY A 132 -19.73 -8.94 -18.88
N LYS A 133 -18.59 -8.70 -19.49
CA LYS A 133 -17.29 -8.66 -18.83
C LYS A 133 -16.52 -7.41 -19.26
N LEU A 134 -16.04 -6.69 -18.29
CA LEU A 134 -15.17 -5.54 -18.46
C LEU A 134 -13.82 -5.83 -17.82
N VAL A 135 -12.73 -5.40 -18.46
CA VAL A 135 -11.39 -5.52 -17.90
C VAL A 135 -10.67 -4.21 -18.17
N PHE A 136 -10.28 -3.53 -17.12
CA PHE A 136 -9.48 -2.32 -17.23
C PHE A 136 -8.23 -2.42 -16.36
N GLN A 137 -7.27 -1.55 -16.63
CA GLN A 137 -6.00 -1.51 -15.94
C GLN A 137 -5.82 -0.13 -15.29
N THR A 138 -5.39 -0.12 -14.03
CA THR A 138 -5.09 1.14 -13.34
C THR A 138 -3.76 1.73 -13.81
N PRO A 139 -3.50 3.02 -13.62
CA PRO A 139 -2.14 3.53 -13.66
C PRO A 139 -1.29 2.84 -12.57
N PRO A 140 0.04 2.99 -12.60
CA PRO A 140 0.89 2.57 -11.49
C PRO A 140 0.40 3.20 -10.18
N LEU A 141 0.04 2.37 -9.20
CA LEU A 141 -0.52 2.85 -7.95
C LEU A 141 0.59 3.10 -6.93
N GLU A 142 0.47 4.18 -6.19
CA GLU A 142 1.29 4.42 -5.01
C GLU A 142 0.79 3.60 -3.82
N ARG A 143 1.58 3.48 -2.74
CA ARG A 143 1.11 2.81 -1.52
C ARG A 143 -0.14 3.47 -0.95
N GLY A 144 -1.00 2.69 -0.34
CA GLY A 144 -2.21 3.23 0.29
C GLY A 144 -3.34 2.23 0.35
N ARG A 145 -4.44 2.67 0.95
CA ARG A 145 -5.72 1.98 0.89
C ARG A 145 -6.54 2.53 -0.25
N TYR A 146 -7.04 1.63 -1.07
CA TYR A 146 -7.86 1.94 -2.23
C TYR A 146 -9.23 1.30 -2.07
N ALA A 147 -10.25 2.05 -2.41
CA ALA A 147 -11.62 1.57 -2.42
C ALA A 147 -12.32 2.01 -3.69
N PHE A 148 -13.12 1.12 -4.27
CA PHE A 148 -14.03 1.50 -5.34
C PHE A 148 -15.28 2.13 -4.74
N SER A 149 -15.63 3.30 -5.24
CA SER A 149 -16.89 3.95 -4.91
C SER A 149 -18.04 3.28 -5.67
N LYS A 150 -19.21 3.95 -5.74
CA LYS A 150 -20.36 3.43 -6.45
C LYS A 150 -20.09 3.31 -7.95
N THR A 151 -20.38 2.12 -8.51
CA THR A 151 -20.34 1.88 -9.95
C THR A 151 -21.60 2.46 -10.59
N GLU A 152 -21.45 3.31 -11.57
CA GLU A 152 -22.55 3.84 -12.36
C GLU A 152 -22.66 3.06 -13.68
N CYS A 153 -23.88 2.64 -14.00
CA CYS A 153 -24.18 1.98 -15.26
C CYS A 153 -25.16 2.84 -16.06
N ILE A 154 -24.81 3.12 -17.30
CA ILE A 154 -25.64 3.93 -18.21
C ILE A 154 -25.89 3.06 -19.43
N SER A 155 -27.14 2.91 -19.82
CA SER A 155 -27.52 2.25 -21.06
C SER A 155 -28.43 3.15 -21.85
N GLU A 156 -28.21 3.19 -23.14
CA GLU A 156 -29.08 3.87 -24.08
C GLU A 156 -29.80 2.85 -24.94
N ASP A 157 -31.00 3.21 -25.45
CA ASP A 157 -31.69 2.40 -26.43
C ASP A 157 -30.99 2.48 -27.81
N ILE A 158 -31.38 1.62 -28.75
CA ILE A 158 -30.77 1.55 -30.09
C ILE A 158 -30.86 2.88 -30.85
N PHE A 159 -31.85 3.73 -30.53
CA PHE A 159 -32.07 5.01 -31.18
C PHE A 159 -31.48 6.21 -30.42
N GLY A 160 -30.88 5.98 -29.25
CA GLY A 160 -30.36 7.05 -28.37
C GLY A 160 -31.43 7.99 -27.82
N LEU A 161 -32.69 7.60 -27.85
CA LEU A 161 -33.80 8.41 -27.39
C LEU A 161 -34.01 8.36 -25.89
N MET A 162 -33.69 7.25 -25.26
CA MET A 162 -33.87 7.02 -23.83
C MET A 162 -32.56 6.58 -23.19
N GLU A 163 -32.18 7.25 -22.08
CA GLU A 163 -31.04 6.92 -21.27
C GLU A 163 -31.51 6.34 -19.95
N HIS A 164 -31.01 5.17 -19.61
CA HIS A 164 -31.32 4.46 -18.38
C HIS A 164 -30.07 4.45 -17.48
N LYS A 165 -30.17 5.00 -16.26
CA LYS A 165 -29.09 5.04 -15.28
C LYS A 165 -29.38 4.05 -14.17
N GLY A 166 -28.38 3.25 -13.84
CA GLY A 166 -28.38 2.35 -12.70
C GLY A 166 -27.15 2.56 -11.84
N ARG A 167 -27.23 2.17 -10.57
CA ARG A 167 -26.11 2.17 -9.65
C ARG A 167 -25.93 0.77 -9.08
N ILE A 168 -24.70 0.32 -9.04
CA ILE A 168 -24.32 -0.95 -8.46
C ILE A 168 -23.47 -0.67 -7.23
N GLU A 169 -23.84 -1.27 -6.12
CA GLU A 169 -23.04 -1.21 -4.89
C GLU A 169 -22.23 -2.50 -4.76
N VAL A 170 -20.99 -2.47 -5.24
CA VAL A 170 -20.01 -3.52 -5.03
C VAL A 170 -18.84 -2.91 -4.26
N GLN A 171 -18.85 -3.09 -2.95
CA GLN A 171 -17.73 -2.66 -2.13
C GLN A 171 -16.54 -3.57 -2.40
N THR A 172 -15.43 -2.99 -2.79
CA THR A 172 -14.17 -3.68 -2.98
C THR A 172 -13.07 -2.73 -2.54
N ASP A 173 -12.34 -3.12 -1.54
CA ASP A 173 -11.17 -2.42 -1.03
C ASP A 173 -9.95 -3.32 -1.15
N PHE A 174 -8.79 -2.70 -1.35
CA PHE A 174 -7.51 -3.38 -1.39
C PHE A 174 -6.40 -2.43 -0.90
N ARG A 175 -5.27 -3.02 -0.55
CA ARG A 175 -4.11 -2.29 -0.05
C ARG A 175 -2.94 -2.49 -0.99
N VAL A 176 -2.23 -1.39 -1.22
CA VAL A 176 -0.98 -1.37 -1.96
C VAL A 176 0.13 -1.12 -0.95
N LEU A 177 1.02 -2.08 -0.80
CA LEU A 177 2.15 -2.04 0.13
C LEU A 177 3.25 -1.10 -0.39
N PRO A 178 4.11 -0.55 0.48
CA PRO A 178 5.30 0.16 0.04
C PRO A 178 6.19 -0.70 -0.87
N ARG A 179 6.84 -0.09 -1.82
CA ARG A 179 7.88 -0.77 -2.62
C ARG A 179 9.04 -1.15 -1.70
N THR A 180 9.54 -2.37 -1.82
CA THR A 180 10.70 -2.83 -1.07
C THR A 180 11.80 -3.30 -2.03
N ILE A 181 13.06 -3.16 -1.62
CA ILE A 181 14.21 -3.66 -2.33
C ILE A 181 15.00 -4.64 -1.46
N TYR A 182 15.56 -5.65 -2.10
CA TYR A 182 16.39 -6.61 -1.43
C TYR A 182 17.75 -5.99 -1.01
N ILE A 183 18.06 -6.04 0.28
CA ILE A 183 19.33 -5.58 0.84
C ILE A 183 20.17 -6.82 1.14
N PRO A 184 21.29 -7.05 0.42
CA PRO A 184 22.12 -8.24 0.63
C PRO A 184 22.90 -8.18 1.93
N LYS A 185 23.41 -7.00 2.28
CA LYS A 185 24.25 -6.78 3.47
C LYS A 185 24.13 -5.34 3.95
N TRP A 186 24.11 -5.16 5.25
CA TRP A 186 24.19 -3.83 5.87
C TRP A 186 25.40 -3.77 6.78
N GLN A 187 26.36 -2.89 6.46
CA GLN A 187 27.55 -2.64 7.28
C GLN A 187 27.19 -1.65 8.40
N ARG A 188 27.03 -2.16 9.59
CA ARG A 188 26.69 -1.38 10.79
C ARG A 188 27.96 -1.18 11.61
N ASN A 189 28.47 0.04 11.69
CA ASN A 189 29.52 0.39 12.65
C ASN A 189 28.89 0.59 14.03
N ILE A 190 28.77 -0.49 14.78
CA ILE A 190 28.28 -0.43 16.14
C ILE A 190 29.50 -0.15 17.03
N ARG A 191 29.56 1.03 17.61
CA ARG A 191 30.50 1.29 18.69
C ARG A 191 30.10 0.38 19.84
N ASN A 192 30.92 -0.60 20.14
CA ASN A 192 30.80 -1.38 21.36
C ASN A 192 30.91 -0.40 22.53
N SER A 193 29.78 0.13 22.98
CA SER A 193 29.73 0.81 24.27
C SER A 193 30.04 -0.28 25.31
N ARG A 194 31.25 -0.23 25.87
CA ARG A 194 31.70 -1.01 27.01
C ARG A 194 30.90 -0.66 28.28
N LEU A 195 29.60 -0.78 28.21
CA LEU A 195 28.73 -0.79 29.37
C LEU A 195 28.39 -2.26 29.63
N GLY A 196 29.21 -2.87 30.46
CA GLY A 196 28.98 -4.19 31.01
C GLY A 196 27.64 -4.25 31.74
N GLY A 197 26.63 -4.67 31.02
CA GLY A 197 25.34 -5.03 31.55
C GLY A 197 24.98 -6.38 30.99
N THR A 198 24.91 -7.37 31.87
CA THR A 198 24.34 -8.69 31.60
C THR A 198 22.90 -8.53 31.11
N HIS A 199 22.72 -8.33 29.82
CA HIS A 199 21.40 -8.39 29.21
C HIS A 199 21.16 -9.82 28.76
N THR A 200 20.44 -10.58 29.57
CA THR A 200 19.69 -11.77 29.17
C THR A 200 18.74 -11.40 28.04
N THR A 201 19.22 -11.35 26.81
CA THR A 201 18.40 -11.21 25.62
C THR A 201 17.97 -12.60 25.21
N ILE A 202 16.76 -12.94 25.59
CA ILE A 202 15.98 -14.00 24.96
C ILE A 202 15.67 -13.50 23.55
N SER A 203 16.50 -13.85 22.58
CA SER A 203 16.11 -13.86 21.18
C SER A 203 17.17 -14.51 20.30
N ALA A 204 16.75 -15.47 19.58
CA ALA A 204 17.52 -16.43 18.86
C ALA A 204 17.80 -15.99 17.42
N SER A 205 18.76 -15.12 17.21
CA SER A 205 19.55 -15.19 15.97
C SER A 205 21.02 -15.26 16.36
N ARG A 206 21.41 -16.44 16.74
CA ARG A 206 22.76 -16.72 17.19
C ARG A 206 23.55 -17.30 16.01
N ARG A 207 24.27 -16.47 15.28
CA ARG A 207 25.39 -16.98 14.51
C ARG A 207 26.51 -17.30 15.52
N GLU A 208 26.83 -18.55 15.66
CA GLU A 208 28.01 -18.97 16.45
C GLU A 208 29.25 -18.38 15.77
N THR A 209 29.99 -17.56 16.47
CA THR A 209 31.30 -17.13 16.03
C THR A 209 32.26 -18.30 16.19
N THR A 210 33.38 -18.29 15.47
CA THR A 210 34.49 -19.25 15.67
C THR A 210 35.30 -18.93 16.92
N GLN A 211 35.02 -17.80 17.60
CA GLN A 211 35.72 -17.42 18.83
C GLN A 211 35.13 -18.15 20.03
N ILE A 212 36.01 -18.77 20.79
CA ILE A 212 35.71 -19.52 22.03
C ILE A 212 35.70 -18.47 23.15
N ASN A 213 34.51 -18.23 23.74
CA ASN A 213 34.32 -17.31 24.88
C ASN A 213 34.67 -17.96 26.20
N GLY A 214 34.49 -19.29 26.29
CA GLY A 214 34.76 -20.01 27.51
C GLY A 214 34.71 -21.52 27.33
N VAL A 215 34.93 -22.23 28.45
CA VAL A 215 34.84 -23.69 28.54
C VAL A 215 33.92 -24.02 29.72
N ARG A 216 32.82 -24.73 29.46
CA ARG A 216 31.90 -25.21 30.49
C ARG A 216 31.88 -26.72 30.61
N ASP A 217 31.25 -27.23 31.62
CA ASP A 217 31.01 -28.65 31.73
C ASP A 217 30.11 -29.15 30.60
N TYR A 218 30.44 -30.35 30.10
CA TYR A 218 29.65 -31.03 29.08
C TYR A 218 28.29 -31.41 29.66
N VAL A 219 27.22 -31.08 28.93
CA VAL A 219 25.85 -31.47 29.24
C VAL A 219 25.38 -32.47 28.19
N TYR A 220 24.70 -33.54 28.64
CA TYR A 220 24.15 -34.52 27.72
C TYR A 220 23.28 -33.90 26.65
N GLY A 221 23.63 -34.11 25.36
CA GLY A 221 23.03 -33.47 24.21
C GLY A 221 23.92 -32.43 23.48
N ASP A 222 25.03 -32.04 24.07
CA ASP A 222 26.06 -31.24 23.39
C ASP A 222 26.69 -32.02 22.23
N ARG A 223 26.91 -31.33 21.09
CA ARG A 223 27.57 -31.92 19.93
C ARG A 223 29.02 -32.31 20.27
N ILE A 224 29.47 -33.53 19.91
CA ILE A 224 30.81 -34.02 20.14
C ILE A 224 31.90 -33.11 19.54
N SER A 225 31.60 -32.43 18.41
CA SER A 225 32.49 -31.44 17.78
C SER A 225 32.79 -30.22 18.65
N ARG A 226 31.99 -29.99 19.69
CA ARG A 226 32.18 -28.88 20.65
C ARG A 226 33.04 -29.26 21.85
N ILE A 227 33.48 -30.49 21.98
CA ILE A 227 34.32 -30.88 23.10
C ILE A 227 35.67 -30.15 23.02
N HIS A 228 36.06 -29.56 24.17
CA HIS A 228 37.37 -28.94 24.33
C HIS A 228 38.38 -29.97 24.87
N TRP A 229 38.98 -30.72 23.97
CA TRP A 229 39.84 -31.86 24.32
C TRP A 229 40.97 -31.51 25.30
N ASN A 230 41.64 -30.36 25.13
CA ASN A 230 42.71 -29.95 26.04
C ASN A 230 42.24 -29.66 27.47
N ALA A 231 41.05 -29.07 27.63
CA ALA A 231 40.48 -28.82 28.95
C ALA A 231 39.99 -30.13 29.58
N THR A 232 39.34 -30.99 28.79
CA THR A 232 38.91 -32.32 29.21
C THR A 232 40.09 -33.16 29.71
N ALA A 233 41.22 -33.17 29.00
CA ALA A 233 42.43 -33.89 29.39
C ALA A 233 43.06 -33.36 30.69
N LYS A 234 42.99 -32.05 30.94
CA LYS A 234 43.53 -31.42 32.17
C LYS A 234 42.66 -31.63 33.40
N THR A 235 41.35 -31.67 33.22
CA THR A 235 40.38 -31.71 34.35
C THR A 235 39.83 -33.11 34.63
N GLY A 236 40.04 -34.07 33.70
CA GLY A 236 39.49 -35.43 33.82
C GLY A 236 37.96 -35.51 33.64
N SER A 237 37.31 -34.38 33.40
CA SER A 237 35.86 -34.27 33.13
C SER A 237 35.59 -33.65 31.77
N TRP A 238 34.52 -34.11 31.10
CA TRP A 238 34.21 -33.66 29.76
C TRP A 238 33.87 -32.18 29.78
N LYS A 239 34.56 -31.38 28.94
CA LYS A 239 34.38 -29.92 28.80
C LYS A 239 33.95 -29.61 27.40
N SER A 240 32.95 -28.74 27.29
CA SER A 240 32.40 -28.21 26.03
C SER A 240 32.89 -26.78 25.78
N LYS A 241 33.22 -26.47 24.52
CA LYS A 241 33.55 -25.11 24.09
C LYS A 241 32.29 -24.27 24.12
N GLU A 242 32.35 -23.13 24.76
CA GLU A 242 31.31 -22.09 24.70
C GLU A 242 31.76 -21.04 23.71
N PHE A 243 31.00 -20.93 22.60
CA PHE A 243 31.29 -19.98 21.55
C PHE A 243 30.61 -18.64 21.86
N GLU A 244 31.28 -17.56 21.49
CA GLU A 244 30.70 -16.27 21.57
C GLU A 244 29.52 -16.18 20.57
N HIS A 245 28.39 -15.69 21.04
CA HIS A 245 27.22 -15.47 20.20
C HIS A 245 27.14 -13.99 19.83
N GLU A 246 27.34 -13.68 18.58
CA GLU A 246 26.97 -12.34 18.07
C GLU A 246 25.46 -12.18 18.14
N SER A 247 25.00 -11.44 19.12
CA SER A 247 23.62 -10.95 19.12
C SER A 247 23.58 -9.66 18.33
N PHE A 248 22.84 -9.63 17.23
CA PHE A 248 22.56 -8.38 16.55
C PHE A 248 21.80 -7.44 17.49
N PRO A 249 22.25 -6.18 17.66
CA PRO A 249 21.53 -5.24 18.49
C PRO A 249 20.15 -5.00 17.87
N ARG A 250 19.17 -4.81 18.74
CA ARG A 250 17.84 -4.41 18.33
C ARG A 250 17.94 -3.13 17.52
N THR A 251 17.24 -3.08 16.40
CA THR A 251 17.22 -1.89 15.54
C THR A 251 15.88 -1.18 15.71
N MET A 252 15.91 0.11 15.98
CA MET A 252 14.74 0.97 15.97
C MET A 252 14.81 1.88 14.76
N ILE A 253 13.96 1.67 13.80
CA ILE A 253 13.79 2.52 12.63
C ILE A 253 12.89 3.67 13.02
N VAL A 254 13.36 4.90 12.83
CA VAL A 254 12.62 6.12 13.12
C VAL A 254 12.37 6.85 11.82
N LEU A 255 11.11 6.88 11.41
CA LEU A 255 10.68 7.58 10.21
C LEU A 255 10.23 9.00 10.59
N ASP A 256 10.91 9.98 10.03
CA ASP A 256 10.52 11.38 10.14
C ASP A 256 9.29 11.63 9.25
N CYS A 257 8.20 12.06 9.87
CA CYS A 257 6.95 12.38 9.16
C CYS A 257 6.67 13.89 9.16
N SER A 258 7.66 14.73 9.46
CA SER A 258 7.51 16.19 9.39
C SER A 258 7.55 16.68 7.93
N ALA A 259 6.50 17.38 7.51
CA ALA A 259 6.37 17.80 6.11
C ALA A 259 7.35 18.91 5.72
N ASP A 260 7.85 19.69 6.69
CA ASP A 260 8.74 20.81 6.42
C ASP A 260 10.11 20.37 5.85
N GLY A 261 10.48 19.11 6.05
CA GLY A 261 11.72 18.54 5.54
C GLY A 261 11.64 17.96 4.12
N TYR A 262 10.46 17.57 3.64
CA TYR A 262 10.29 16.93 2.34
C TYR A 262 9.92 17.94 1.26
N ALA A 263 10.73 17.99 0.19
CA ALA A 263 10.47 18.89 -0.93
C ALA A 263 9.26 18.43 -1.78
N HIS A 264 9.08 17.12 -1.91
CA HIS A 264 8.02 16.51 -2.73
C HIS A 264 7.50 15.23 -2.09
N ALA A 265 6.26 14.86 -2.41
CA ALA A 265 5.64 13.61 -1.95
C ALA A 265 6.47 12.37 -2.29
N GLN A 266 7.11 12.34 -3.46
CA GLN A 266 7.97 11.22 -3.90
C GLN A 266 9.17 11.01 -2.97
N GLN A 267 9.70 12.07 -2.36
CA GLN A 267 10.80 11.96 -1.41
C GLN A 267 10.34 11.27 -0.10
N PHE A 268 9.12 11.56 0.34
CA PHE A 268 8.51 10.85 1.47
C PHE A 268 8.22 9.38 1.13
N GLU A 269 7.71 9.10 -0.07
CA GLU A 269 7.50 7.72 -0.54
C GLU A 269 8.82 6.92 -0.57
N LEU A 270 9.94 7.57 -0.92
CA LEU A 270 11.27 6.97 -0.85
C LEU A 270 11.66 6.64 0.59
N ALA A 271 11.41 7.56 1.54
CA ALA A 271 11.67 7.33 2.96
C ALA A 271 10.88 6.15 3.51
N VAL A 272 9.60 6.05 3.17
CA VAL A 272 8.72 4.94 3.56
C VAL A 272 9.19 3.62 2.94
N SER A 273 9.57 3.63 1.66
CA SER A 273 10.08 2.45 0.96
C SER A 273 11.42 1.96 1.53
N ALA A 274 12.29 2.90 1.92
CA ALA A 274 13.53 2.58 2.61
C ALA A 274 13.25 1.96 4.00
N ALA A 275 12.31 2.52 4.77
CA ALA A 275 11.90 1.96 6.06
C ALA A 275 11.34 0.54 5.90
N ALA A 276 10.45 0.32 4.92
CA ALA A 276 9.89 -0.99 4.62
C ALA A 276 10.98 -2.01 4.22
N SER A 277 11.94 -1.60 3.36
CA SER A 277 13.06 -2.44 2.94
C SER A 277 13.95 -2.87 4.11
N LEU A 278 14.18 -1.95 5.07
CA LEU A 278 14.97 -2.22 6.27
C LEU A 278 14.23 -3.11 7.27
N ILE A 279 12.90 -3.02 7.37
CA ILE A 279 12.07 -3.95 8.15
C ILE A 279 12.17 -5.36 7.56
N GLU A 280 12.08 -5.50 6.23
CA GLU A 280 12.22 -6.78 5.55
C GLU A 280 13.64 -7.35 5.70
N TYR A 281 14.67 -6.51 5.63
CA TYR A 281 16.05 -6.90 5.91
C TYR A 281 16.20 -7.44 7.34
N GLY A 282 15.65 -6.72 8.34
CA GLY A 282 15.69 -7.16 9.74
C GLY A 282 15.03 -8.51 9.96
N ALA A 283 13.90 -8.74 9.31
CA ALA A 283 13.19 -10.02 9.38
C ALA A 283 14.02 -11.17 8.76
N LYS A 284 14.70 -10.92 7.65
CA LYS A 284 15.55 -11.91 6.98
C LYS A 284 16.78 -12.28 7.82
N GLU A 285 17.39 -11.30 8.48
CA GLU A 285 18.53 -11.50 9.36
C GLU A 285 18.11 -11.94 10.78
N HIS A 286 16.84 -12.19 11.03
CA HIS A 286 16.29 -12.49 12.37
C HIS A 286 16.74 -11.48 13.43
N ALA A 287 16.89 -10.22 13.03
CA ALA A 287 17.25 -9.12 13.91
C ALA A 287 15.98 -8.41 14.41
N GLY A 288 15.84 -8.30 15.72
CA GLY A 288 14.70 -7.59 16.30
C GLY A 288 14.61 -6.17 15.79
N THR A 289 13.62 -5.90 14.94
CA THR A 289 13.41 -4.59 14.30
C THR A 289 12.12 -3.96 14.81
N GLY A 290 12.18 -2.70 15.22
CA GLY A 290 11.04 -1.89 15.60
C GLY A 290 10.89 -0.68 14.69
N LEU A 291 9.74 -0.06 14.73
CA LEU A 291 9.41 1.12 13.96
C LEU A 291 8.84 2.21 14.86
N PHE A 292 9.30 3.42 14.68
CA PHE A 292 8.70 4.63 15.24
C PHE A 292 8.39 5.61 14.13
N THR A 293 7.15 6.08 14.08
CA THR A 293 6.70 7.10 13.13
C THR A 293 6.35 8.38 13.89
N ALA A 294 7.05 9.46 13.55
CA ALA A 294 6.83 10.77 14.17
C ALA A 294 5.67 11.50 13.49
N THR A 295 4.46 10.95 13.63
CA THR A 295 3.20 11.58 13.22
C THR A 295 2.60 12.39 14.39
N ARG A 296 1.46 13.05 14.17
CA ARG A 296 0.72 13.78 15.20
C ARG A 296 0.41 12.91 16.42
N GLU A 297 0.02 11.67 16.17
CA GLU A 297 -0.09 10.60 17.16
C GLU A 297 1.07 9.63 16.90
N ALA A 298 2.22 9.91 17.51
CA ALA A 298 3.41 9.10 17.32
C ALA A 298 3.10 7.62 17.62
N GLN A 299 3.39 6.75 16.69
CA GLN A 299 3.20 5.32 16.87
C GLN A 299 4.54 4.60 16.99
N MET A 300 4.59 3.66 17.91
CA MET A 300 5.78 2.89 18.21
C MET A 300 5.49 1.40 18.22
N PHE A 301 6.27 0.66 17.44
CA PHE A 301 6.30 -0.79 17.43
C PHE A 301 7.62 -1.23 18.05
N ALA A 302 7.54 -1.99 19.13
CA ALA A 302 8.73 -2.49 19.82
C ALA A 302 9.55 -3.42 18.90
N PRO A 303 10.89 -3.46 19.04
CA PRO A 303 11.69 -4.37 18.26
C PRO A 303 11.32 -5.83 18.48
N ALA A 304 10.90 -6.47 17.40
CA ALA A 304 10.48 -7.87 17.35
C ALA A 304 11.03 -8.55 16.08
N ASP A 305 11.12 -9.86 16.13
CA ASP A 305 11.55 -10.71 15.01
C ASP A 305 10.41 -11.58 14.44
N HIS A 306 9.18 -11.40 14.96
CA HIS A 306 8.03 -12.20 14.54
C HIS A 306 7.38 -11.66 13.27
N ALA A 307 6.95 -12.57 12.40
CA ALA A 307 6.27 -12.23 11.14
C ALA A 307 5.01 -11.37 11.36
N GLY A 308 4.28 -11.58 12.46
CA GLY A 308 3.07 -10.79 12.79
C GLY A 308 3.38 -9.31 13.06
N GLU A 309 4.42 -9.00 13.83
CA GLU A 309 4.80 -7.60 14.11
C GLU A 309 5.38 -6.94 12.87
N ARG A 310 6.16 -7.66 12.07
CA ARG A 310 6.61 -7.17 10.76
C ARG A 310 5.44 -6.75 9.89
N MET A 311 4.44 -7.62 9.74
CA MET A 311 3.26 -7.31 8.93
C MET A 311 2.49 -6.10 9.47
N ARG A 312 2.39 -5.95 10.80
CA ARG A 312 1.78 -4.76 11.41
C ARG A 312 2.54 -3.48 11.09
N MET A 313 3.88 -3.50 11.15
CA MET A 313 4.72 -2.35 10.77
C MET A 313 4.54 -1.99 9.29
N ILE A 314 4.55 -2.97 8.39
CA ILE A 314 4.34 -2.74 6.95
C ILE A 314 2.93 -2.21 6.70
N GLN A 315 1.90 -2.78 7.34
CA GLN A 315 0.52 -2.27 7.23
C GLN A 315 0.38 -0.85 7.77
N HIS A 316 1.06 -0.52 8.87
CA HIS A 316 1.08 0.85 9.38
C HIS A 316 1.73 1.80 8.36
N LEU A 317 2.83 1.41 7.73
CA LEU A 317 3.48 2.20 6.69
C LEU A 317 2.58 2.45 5.46
N VAL A 318 1.57 1.62 5.20
CA VAL A 318 0.57 1.87 4.15
C VAL A 318 -0.23 3.14 4.41
N ASP A 319 -0.54 3.41 5.69
CA ASP A 319 -1.45 4.48 6.12
C ASP A 319 -0.73 5.76 6.57
N VAL A 320 0.61 5.71 6.72
CA VAL A 320 1.38 6.85 7.22
C VAL A 320 1.51 7.93 6.16
N ASP A 321 1.10 9.14 6.53
CA ASP A 321 1.33 10.35 5.74
C ASP A 321 2.17 11.36 6.53
N TYR A 322 2.79 12.31 5.84
CA TYR A 322 3.54 13.38 6.48
C TYR A 322 2.61 14.53 6.90
N ASP A 323 2.90 15.13 8.06
CA ASP A 323 2.11 16.23 8.64
C ASP A 323 2.99 17.46 8.93
N ARG A 324 2.56 18.64 8.46
CA ARG A 324 3.25 19.93 8.67
C ARG A 324 3.30 20.38 10.13
N LYS A 325 2.48 19.83 11.00
CA LYS A 325 2.39 20.26 12.42
C LYS A 325 3.28 19.46 13.35
N THR A 326 3.88 18.37 12.87
CA THR A 326 4.68 17.48 13.70
C THR A 326 6.14 17.91 13.72
N LYS A 327 6.70 18.09 14.93
CA LYS A 327 8.14 18.29 15.14
C LYS A 327 8.74 16.98 15.63
N LEU A 328 9.72 16.44 14.91
CA LEU A 328 10.36 15.17 15.20
C LEU A 328 10.90 15.11 16.63
N ILE A 329 11.67 16.13 17.06
CA ILE A 329 12.31 16.17 18.38
C ILE A 329 11.28 16.12 19.52
N ALA A 330 10.16 16.82 19.39
CA ALA A 330 9.10 16.81 20.39
C ALA A 330 8.43 15.43 20.52
N SER A 331 8.23 14.74 19.40
CA SER A 331 7.70 13.36 19.36
C SER A 331 8.67 12.37 19.98
N LEU A 332 9.98 12.53 19.74
CA LEU A 332 11.02 11.70 20.33
C LEU A 332 11.12 11.91 21.84
N GLU A 333 11.08 13.15 22.33
CA GLU A 333 11.12 13.47 23.75
C GLU A 333 9.93 12.90 24.52
N LYS A 334 8.75 12.96 23.94
CA LYS A 334 7.54 12.39 24.52
C LYS A 334 7.61 10.86 24.65
N SER A 335 8.29 10.20 23.71
CA SER A 335 8.30 8.74 23.59
C SER A 335 9.60 8.08 24.04
N TYR A 336 10.63 8.85 24.50
CA TYR A 336 11.98 8.33 24.70
C TYR A 336 12.05 7.16 25.70
N ARG A 337 11.19 7.13 26.72
CA ARG A 337 11.16 6.08 27.74
C ARG A 337 10.89 4.69 27.19
N HIS A 338 10.28 4.60 26.03
CA HIS A 338 9.91 3.35 25.37
C HIS A 338 11.00 2.84 24.42
N PHE A 339 12.03 3.65 24.13
CA PHE A 339 13.13 3.20 23.28
C PHE A 339 14.06 2.26 24.05
N PRO A 340 14.43 1.11 23.44
CA PRO A 340 15.31 0.14 24.09
C PRO A 340 16.74 0.70 24.18
N LYS A 341 17.32 0.65 25.37
CA LYS A 341 18.73 1.04 25.58
C LYS A 341 19.66 0.13 24.81
N GLY A 342 20.75 0.68 24.28
CA GLY A 342 21.73 -0.07 23.49
C GLY A 342 21.27 -0.43 22.07
N ALA A 343 20.03 -0.11 21.68
CA ALA A 343 19.55 -0.35 20.32
C ALA A 343 20.27 0.54 19.30
N LEU A 344 20.34 0.06 18.07
CA LEU A 344 20.68 0.89 16.93
C LEU A 344 19.46 1.78 16.60
N PHE A 345 19.64 3.07 16.70
CA PHE A 345 18.64 4.08 16.37
C PHE A 345 18.90 4.60 14.96
N LEU A 346 18.10 4.12 13.99
CA LEU A 346 18.21 4.53 12.60
C LEU A 346 17.18 5.59 12.29
N LEU A 347 17.62 6.83 12.12
CA LEU A 347 16.78 7.93 11.67
C LEU A 347 16.75 7.99 10.14
N ILE A 348 15.54 7.98 9.57
CA ILE A 348 15.27 8.20 8.14
C ILE A 348 14.61 9.57 8.01
N SER A 349 15.31 10.53 7.40
CA SER A 349 14.85 11.92 7.30
C SER A 349 15.52 12.64 6.14
N PRO A 350 14.88 13.63 5.52
CA PRO A 350 15.50 14.50 4.51
C PRO A 350 16.34 15.64 5.13
N MET A 351 16.36 15.78 6.47
CA MET A 351 17.00 16.91 7.15
C MET A 351 18.49 17.03 6.85
N SER A 352 19.02 18.24 7.05
CA SER A 352 20.45 18.51 6.88
C SER A 352 21.29 17.88 7.99
N GLY A 353 22.58 17.68 7.72
CA GLY A 353 23.49 17.07 8.71
C GLY A 353 23.66 17.88 9.99
N LYS A 354 23.42 19.20 9.98
CA LYS A 354 23.47 20.05 11.19
C LYS A 354 22.31 19.68 12.12
N ASP A 355 21.08 19.66 11.60
CA ASP A 355 19.88 19.33 12.39
C ASP A 355 19.92 17.86 12.83
N ALA A 356 20.35 16.97 11.93
CA ALA A 356 20.56 15.56 12.25
C ALA A 356 21.59 15.38 13.39
N SER A 357 22.67 16.19 13.42
CA SER A 357 23.70 16.07 14.44
C SER A 357 23.19 16.36 15.84
N GLU A 358 22.21 17.22 15.97
CA GLU A 358 21.56 17.55 17.25
C GLU A 358 20.73 16.36 17.76
N ILE A 359 19.96 15.74 16.87
CA ILE A 359 19.20 14.54 17.18
C ILE A 359 20.14 13.36 17.49
N MET A 360 21.21 13.19 16.74
CA MET A 360 22.16 12.10 16.99
C MET A 360 22.84 12.24 18.35
N ARG A 361 23.20 13.47 18.77
CA ARG A 361 23.70 13.73 20.12
C ARG A 361 22.66 13.39 21.18
N TRP A 362 21.42 13.76 20.94
CA TRP A 362 20.30 13.40 21.82
C TRP A 362 20.17 11.88 22.00
N VAL A 363 20.34 11.11 20.92
CA VAL A 363 20.32 9.64 20.90
C VAL A 363 21.47 9.05 21.72
N GLU A 364 22.71 9.57 21.51
CA GLU A 364 23.92 9.12 22.23
C GLU A 364 23.80 9.34 23.75
N THR A 365 23.33 10.52 24.16
CA THR A 365 23.15 10.84 25.59
C THR A 365 22.15 9.91 26.29
N ARG A 366 21.31 9.23 25.55
CA ARG A 366 20.33 8.25 26.06
C ARG A 366 20.78 6.79 25.93
N GLY A 367 22.03 6.58 25.55
CA GLY A 367 22.66 5.25 25.50
C GLY A 367 22.17 4.38 24.34
N MET A 368 21.76 4.98 23.23
CA MET A 368 21.46 4.31 21.97
C MET A 368 22.58 4.56 20.96
N ASN A 369 22.72 3.69 19.96
CA ASN A 369 23.69 3.84 18.89
C ASN A 369 23.10 4.60 17.71
N PRO A 370 23.53 5.83 17.41
CA PRO A 370 22.96 6.63 16.34
C PRO A 370 23.37 6.13 14.96
N CYS A 371 22.41 6.13 14.05
CA CYS A 371 22.61 5.87 12.64
C CYS A 371 21.67 6.79 11.84
N PHE A 372 22.13 7.33 10.73
CA PHE A 372 21.37 8.27 9.92
C PHE A 372 21.29 7.86 8.46
N LEU A 373 20.07 7.83 7.92
CA LEU A 373 19.80 7.65 6.52
C LEU A 373 19.14 8.92 5.97
N GLN A 374 19.91 9.70 5.23
CA GLN A 374 19.43 10.91 4.58
C GLN A 374 18.71 10.57 3.27
N ILE A 375 17.52 11.11 3.12
CA ILE A 375 16.75 11.03 1.87
C ILE A 375 16.95 12.32 1.10
N THR A 376 17.65 12.26 -0.03
CA THR A 376 18.00 13.43 -0.84
C THR A 376 17.23 13.47 -2.15
N ASN A 377 17.13 14.65 -2.76
CA ASN A 377 16.69 14.81 -4.14
C ASN A 377 17.85 14.60 -5.09
N SER A 378 17.60 14.04 -6.26
CA SER A 378 18.59 13.82 -7.32
C SER A 378 19.34 15.10 -7.77
N ASN A 379 18.75 16.29 -7.54
CA ASN A 379 19.30 17.57 -7.93
C ASN A 379 20.22 18.23 -6.85
N GLU A 380 20.37 17.66 -5.65
CA GLU A 380 21.11 18.27 -4.52
C GLU A 380 22.44 17.56 -4.19
N THR A 381 23.10 16.99 -5.16
CA THR A 381 24.33 16.20 -4.98
C THR A 381 25.47 16.91 -4.25
N LYS A 382 25.64 18.22 -4.40
CA LYS A 382 26.73 18.98 -3.74
C LYS A 382 26.52 19.24 -2.23
N LYS A 383 25.29 19.43 -1.77
CA LYS A 383 25.01 19.58 -0.32
C LYS A 383 25.03 18.23 0.44
N ARG A 384 24.99 17.14 -0.32
CA ARG A 384 25.00 15.77 0.17
C ARG A 384 26.30 15.41 0.89
N ASP A 385 27.45 15.74 0.32
CA ASP A 385 28.76 15.32 0.81
C ASP A 385 29.15 16.01 2.13
N ASP A 386 28.87 17.29 2.29
CA ASP A 386 29.25 18.05 3.49
C ASP A 386 28.48 17.64 4.73
N SER A 387 27.20 17.29 4.59
CA SER A 387 26.32 16.94 5.71
C SER A 387 26.64 15.56 6.28
N ILE A 388 26.95 14.62 5.40
CA ILE A 388 27.27 13.22 5.78
C ILE A 388 28.69 13.15 6.33
N SER A 389 29.65 13.80 5.68
CA SER A 389 31.05 13.84 6.13
C SER A 389 31.18 14.39 7.56
N LEU A 390 30.35 15.38 7.93
CA LEU A 390 30.30 15.92 9.30
C LEU A 390 29.85 14.85 10.33
N LEU A 391 28.88 14.02 10.02
CA LEU A 391 28.43 12.95 10.92
C LEU A 391 29.43 11.80 10.96
N GLN A 392 29.99 11.43 9.80
CA GLN A 392 31.00 10.38 9.70
C GLN A 392 32.28 10.76 10.45
N SER A 393 32.73 12.02 10.41
CA SER A 393 33.88 12.48 11.17
C SER A 393 33.69 12.35 12.69
N ARG A 394 32.45 12.37 13.16
CA ARG A 394 32.05 12.08 14.55
C ARG A 394 31.91 10.58 14.84
N GLY A 395 32.11 9.72 13.82
CA GLY A 395 31.99 8.28 13.93
C GLY A 395 30.54 7.79 13.98
N ILE A 396 29.59 8.57 13.48
CA ILE A 396 28.18 8.18 13.33
C ILE A 396 28.02 7.56 11.94
N SER A 397 27.44 6.35 11.89
CA SER A 397 27.10 5.70 10.63
C SER A 397 26.05 6.52 9.91
N SER A 398 26.40 7.07 8.76
CA SER A 398 25.50 7.92 7.98
C SER A 398 25.55 7.58 6.50
N TYR A 399 24.38 7.49 5.90
CA TYR A 399 24.16 7.09 4.52
C TYR A 399 23.26 8.13 3.83
N SER A 400 23.33 8.21 2.49
CA SER A 400 22.44 9.05 1.71
C SER A 400 21.95 8.31 0.50
N VAL A 401 20.67 8.46 0.21
CA VAL A 401 20.03 7.85 -0.96
C VAL A 401 19.13 8.86 -1.67
N SER A 402 19.16 8.85 -3.00
CA SER A 402 18.28 9.64 -3.84
C SER A 402 17.26 8.79 -4.61
N SER A 403 17.50 7.48 -4.65
CA SER A 403 16.58 6.49 -5.21
C SER A 403 16.59 5.22 -4.36
N LEU A 404 15.53 4.43 -4.46
CA LEU A 404 15.44 3.17 -3.72
C LEU A 404 16.51 2.17 -4.17
N ASP A 405 16.87 2.20 -5.46
CA ASP A 405 17.84 1.28 -6.05
C ASP A 405 19.29 1.52 -5.55
N GLU A 406 19.57 2.73 -5.03
CA GLU A 406 20.86 3.05 -4.39
C GLU A 406 20.97 2.48 -2.97
N LEU A 407 19.87 2.15 -2.31
CA LEU A 407 19.85 1.76 -0.90
C LEU A 407 20.77 0.55 -0.59
N PRO A 408 20.79 -0.56 -1.37
CA PRO A 408 21.68 -1.67 -1.12
C PRO A 408 23.16 -1.30 -1.20
N ALA A 409 23.54 -0.48 -2.19
CA ALA A 409 24.92 -0.02 -2.36
C ALA A 409 25.35 0.94 -1.23
N ALA A 410 24.49 1.87 -0.84
CA ALA A 410 24.74 2.80 0.23
C ALA A 410 24.95 2.11 1.59
N LEU A 411 24.17 1.08 1.89
CA LEU A 411 24.25 0.33 3.15
C LEU A 411 25.37 -0.73 3.14
N GLY A 412 25.70 -1.29 1.98
CA GLY A 412 26.71 -2.33 1.82
C GLY A 412 28.16 -1.81 1.90
N GLY A 413 28.37 -0.47 1.94
CA GLY A 413 29.69 0.16 1.78
C GLY A 413 30.19 -0.15 0.37
N GLY A 414 30.20 0.84 -0.52
CA GLY A 414 30.54 0.63 -1.94
C GLY A 414 31.73 -0.29 -2.14
N ALA A 415 31.58 -1.19 -3.12
CA ALA A 415 32.63 -2.06 -3.59
C ALA A 415 33.81 -1.27 -4.15
#